data_491c539813c10fb1651ae47159b20641
#
_entry.id   491c539813c10fb1651ae47159b20641
#
_cell.length_a   1.000
_cell.length_b   1.000
_cell.length_c   1.000
_cell.angle_alpha   90.00
_cell.angle_beta   90.00
_cell.angle_gamma   90.00
#
_symmetry.space_group_name_H-M   'P 1'
#
loop_
_entity.id
_entity.type
_entity.pdbx_description
1 polymer ?
#
loop_
_entity_poly.entity_id
_entity_poly.type
_entity_poly.pdbx_seq_one_letter_code
_entity_poly.pdbx_strand_id
1 'polypeptide(L)'
;VSIPPFFLASSFLDVFAVRFGWISVASSTGLMRYLLAAICLALGGIALYSQLLSQNIEREMNEDYAMYARCRGLSDMRILWTHALPHALAGLAPSFLQMVGISLAGSAIVEKIFSLPGLGYSIVDSVLYRDTPMIHATILFLAFFLVICNTVSDILQRIFQRGHAEGCLLYTS
;
A
#
# COMPACT_ATOMS: atom_id res chain seq x y z
N VAL A 1 11.85 -8.37 -2.81
CA VAL A 1 11.47 -8.56 -1.40
C VAL A 1 10.94 -9.98 -1.24
N SER A 2 11.78 -10.90 -0.72
CA SER A 2 11.47 -12.33 -0.69
C SER A 2 11.01 -12.84 0.68
N ILE A 3 10.83 -11.94 1.65
CA ILE A 3 10.41 -12.33 3.00
C ILE A 3 8.88 -12.26 3.08
N PRO A 4 8.19 -13.40 3.36
CA PRO A 4 6.74 -13.39 3.48
C PRO A 4 6.27 -12.55 4.68
N PRO A 5 5.16 -11.78 4.55
CA PRO A 5 4.65 -10.93 5.63
C PRO A 5 4.36 -11.67 6.94
N PHE A 6 3.92 -12.93 6.86
CA PHE A 6 3.63 -13.74 8.06
C PHE A 6 4.91 -14.08 8.86
N PHE A 7 6.03 -14.27 8.18
CA PHE A 7 7.30 -14.53 8.85
C PHE A 7 7.79 -13.29 9.61
N LEU A 8 7.65 -12.11 9.01
CA LEU A 8 7.93 -10.84 9.70
C LEU A 8 7.01 -10.68 10.91
N ALA A 9 5.71 -10.92 10.75
CA ALA A 9 4.74 -10.79 11.83
C ALA A 9 5.05 -11.72 13.00
N SER A 10 5.37 -12.99 12.73
CA SER A 10 5.72 -13.96 13.78
C SER A 10 7.05 -13.62 14.46
N SER A 11 8.06 -13.18 13.69
CA SER A 11 9.36 -12.76 14.24
C SER A 11 9.23 -11.52 15.12
N PHE A 12 8.42 -10.53 14.71
CA PHE A 12 8.15 -9.35 15.53
C PHE A 12 7.42 -9.72 16.83
N LEU A 13 6.44 -10.61 16.76
CA LEU A 13 5.73 -11.06 17.95
C LEU A 13 6.69 -11.79 18.91
N ASP A 14 7.55 -12.69 18.42
CA ASP A 14 8.53 -13.40 19.23
C ASP A 14 9.48 -12.43 19.93
N VAL A 15 10.05 -11.48 19.20
CA VAL A 15 11.01 -10.52 19.76
C VAL A 15 10.34 -9.58 20.77
N PHE A 16 9.21 -8.98 20.43
CA PHE A 16 8.61 -7.94 21.27
C PHE A 16 7.69 -8.47 22.36
N ALA A 17 7.02 -9.61 22.15
CA ALA A 17 6.17 -10.21 23.17
C ALA A 17 6.94 -11.17 24.07
N VAL A 18 7.78 -12.05 23.49
CA VAL A 18 8.46 -13.10 24.26
C VAL A 18 9.77 -12.61 24.86
N ARG A 19 10.64 -11.96 24.06
CA ARG A 19 11.97 -11.56 24.54
C ARG A 19 11.94 -10.26 25.36
N PHE A 20 11.22 -9.25 24.90
CA PHE A 20 11.15 -7.95 25.58
C PHE A 20 10.00 -7.84 26.58
N GLY A 21 9.00 -8.72 26.49
CA GLY A 21 7.84 -8.68 27.39
C GLY A 21 6.98 -7.40 27.28
N TRP A 22 7.17 -6.64 26.19
CA TRP A 22 6.49 -5.36 25.99
C TRP A 22 5.01 -5.51 25.63
N ILE A 23 4.63 -6.71 25.19
CA ILE A 23 3.28 -7.00 24.78
C ILE A 23 2.77 -8.21 25.53
N SER A 24 1.72 -8.02 26.32
CA SER A 24 0.94 -9.13 26.82
C SER A 24 -0.02 -9.59 25.74
N VAL A 25 0.23 -10.76 25.17
CA VAL A 25 -0.67 -11.37 24.18
C VAL A 25 -2.06 -11.62 24.77
N ALA A 26 -2.15 -11.72 26.09
CA ALA A 26 -3.37 -11.98 26.83
C ALA A 26 -4.22 -10.72 27.13
N SER A 27 -3.63 -9.50 27.08
CA SER A 27 -4.40 -8.28 27.33
C SER A 27 -5.06 -7.77 26.04
N SER A 28 -6.37 -7.73 26.01
CA SER A 28 -7.19 -7.32 24.85
C SER A 28 -7.10 -5.82 24.47
N THR A 29 -6.43 -4.99 25.26
CA THR A 29 -6.49 -3.51 25.14
C THR A 29 -5.14 -2.82 24.88
N GLY A 30 -4.13 -3.56 24.44
CA GLY A 30 -2.81 -2.97 24.19
C GLY A 30 -2.71 -2.25 22.84
N LEU A 31 -2.71 -0.90 22.85
CA LEU A 31 -2.41 -0.07 21.66
C LEU A 31 -1.13 -0.52 20.94
N MET A 32 -0.14 -1.00 21.69
CA MET A 32 1.14 -1.48 21.18
C MET A 32 0.98 -2.68 20.23
N ARG A 33 -0.01 -3.54 20.45
CA ARG A 33 -0.30 -4.69 19.60
C ARG A 33 -0.80 -4.26 18.22
N TYR A 34 -1.68 -3.26 18.17
CA TYR A 34 -2.14 -2.66 16.91
C TYR A 34 -1.02 -1.95 16.17
N LEU A 35 -0.16 -1.23 16.89
CA LEU A 35 1.00 -0.55 16.29
C LEU A 35 1.97 -1.53 15.65
N LEU A 36 2.27 -2.64 16.33
CA LEU A 36 3.19 -3.65 15.77
C LEU A 36 2.61 -4.36 14.56
N ALA A 37 1.33 -4.73 14.60
CA ALA A 37 0.64 -5.29 13.45
C ALA A 37 0.64 -4.32 12.27
N ALA A 38 0.36 -3.04 12.52
CA ALA A 38 0.40 -1.98 11.51
C ALA A 38 1.80 -1.81 10.91
N ILE A 39 2.85 -1.81 11.73
CA ILE A 39 4.25 -1.75 11.27
C ILE A 39 4.59 -2.96 10.38
N CYS A 40 4.20 -4.16 10.78
CA CYS A 40 4.42 -5.37 9.97
C CYS A 40 3.79 -5.27 8.58
N LEU A 41 2.56 -4.79 8.51
CA LEU A 41 1.86 -4.58 7.23
C LEU A 41 2.49 -3.44 6.43
N ALA A 42 2.85 -2.34 7.10
CA ALA A 42 3.45 -1.17 6.46
C ALA A 42 4.82 -1.47 5.83
N LEU A 43 5.67 -2.29 6.47
CA LEU A 43 6.99 -2.62 5.96
C LEU A 43 6.94 -3.26 4.57
N GLY A 44 6.01 -4.18 4.34
CA GLY A 44 5.78 -4.77 3.02
C GLY A 44 5.37 -3.72 1.97
N GLY A 45 4.45 -2.84 2.36
CA GLY A 45 4.00 -1.72 1.54
C GLY A 45 5.10 -0.72 1.22
N ILE A 46 5.87 -0.29 2.22
CA ILE A 46 6.98 0.65 2.04
C ILE A 46 8.00 0.11 1.05
N ALA A 47 8.38 -1.16 1.17
CA ALA A 47 9.34 -1.78 0.26
C ALA A 47 8.85 -1.79 -1.19
N LEU A 48 7.58 -2.13 -1.42
CA LEU A 48 6.95 -2.13 -2.74
C LEU A 48 6.85 -0.71 -3.31
N TYR A 49 6.34 0.24 -2.50
CA TYR A 49 6.13 1.62 -2.96
C TYR A 49 7.44 2.37 -3.19
N SER A 50 8.47 2.13 -2.40
CA SER A 50 9.78 2.72 -2.65
C SER A 50 10.36 2.28 -4.00
N GLN A 51 10.15 1.02 -4.37
CA GLN A 51 10.58 0.50 -5.66
C GLN A 51 9.76 1.10 -6.82
N LEU A 52 8.42 1.16 -6.68
CA LEU A 52 7.56 1.78 -7.70
C LEU A 52 7.83 3.28 -7.85
N LEU A 53 8.05 3.99 -6.74
CA LEU A 53 8.39 5.41 -6.77
C LEU A 53 9.72 5.65 -7.48
N SER A 54 10.74 4.83 -7.20
CA SER A 54 12.03 4.93 -7.86
C SER A 54 11.91 4.76 -9.38
N GLN A 55 11.14 3.76 -9.83
CA GLN A 55 10.89 3.51 -11.26
C GLN A 55 10.12 4.67 -11.92
N ASN A 56 9.12 5.22 -11.24
CA ASN A 56 8.37 6.37 -11.76
C ASN A 56 9.24 7.62 -11.83
N ILE A 57 10.07 7.89 -10.82
CA ILE A 57 11.02 9.01 -10.85
C ILE A 57 11.99 8.86 -12.00
N GLU A 58 12.55 7.67 -12.21
CA GLU A 58 13.48 7.41 -13.30
C GLU A 58 12.82 7.64 -14.66
N ARG A 59 11.56 7.21 -14.82
CA ARG A 59 10.78 7.48 -16.02
C ARG A 59 10.57 8.98 -16.23
N GLU A 60 10.10 9.70 -15.21
CA GLU A 60 9.85 11.14 -15.28
C GLU A 60 11.13 11.96 -15.57
N MET A 61 12.27 11.53 -15.04
CA MET A 61 13.56 12.18 -15.30
C MET A 61 14.08 11.97 -16.73
N ASN A 62 13.55 11.00 -17.45
CA ASN A 62 13.88 10.72 -18.85
C ASN A 62 12.84 11.29 -19.84
N GLU A 63 11.77 11.93 -19.37
CA GLU A 63 10.79 12.62 -20.22
C GLU A 63 11.37 13.90 -20.85
N ASP A 64 10.78 14.31 -21.97
CA ASP A 64 11.23 15.46 -22.78
C ASP A 64 11.33 16.76 -21.98
N TYR A 65 10.41 17.01 -21.05
CA TYR A 65 10.44 18.21 -20.21
C TYR A 65 11.67 18.27 -19.29
N ALA A 66 12.14 17.11 -18.80
CA ALA A 66 13.34 17.04 -17.97
C ALA A 66 14.60 17.31 -18.79
N MET A 67 14.63 16.78 -20.02
CA MET A 67 15.70 17.07 -20.98
C MET A 67 15.75 18.55 -21.34
N TYR A 68 14.59 19.18 -21.58
CA TYR A 68 14.48 20.61 -21.85
C TYR A 68 14.97 21.45 -20.66
N ALA A 69 14.62 21.06 -19.45
CA ALA A 69 15.07 21.75 -18.23
C ALA A 69 16.59 21.67 -18.04
N ARG A 70 17.21 20.54 -18.40
CA ARG A 70 18.69 20.40 -18.41
C ARG A 70 19.35 21.32 -19.42
N CYS A 71 18.77 21.46 -20.63
CA CYS A 71 19.28 22.38 -21.64
C CYS A 71 19.21 23.85 -21.18
N ARG A 72 18.29 24.20 -20.29
CA ARG A 72 18.19 25.52 -19.65
C ARG A 72 19.14 25.72 -18.47
N GLY A 73 19.99 24.73 -18.14
CA GLY A 73 20.98 24.80 -17.07
C GLY A 73 20.43 24.49 -15.67
N LEU A 74 19.24 23.89 -15.53
CA LEU A 74 18.71 23.45 -14.26
C LEU A 74 19.46 22.19 -13.80
N SER A 75 19.83 22.13 -12.51
CA SER A 75 20.44 20.94 -11.92
C SER A 75 19.43 19.80 -11.79
N ASP A 76 19.90 18.56 -11.92
CA ASP A 76 19.05 17.35 -11.82
C ASP A 76 18.28 17.30 -10.49
N MET A 77 18.90 17.74 -9.39
CA MET A 77 18.25 17.79 -8.07
C MET A 77 17.05 18.76 -8.07
N ARG A 78 17.17 19.89 -8.75
CA ARG A 78 16.07 20.86 -8.87
C ARG A 78 14.96 20.32 -9.74
N ILE A 79 15.29 19.66 -10.85
CA ILE A 79 14.30 19.00 -11.73
C ILE A 79 13.57 17.91 -10.96
N LEU A 80 14.31 17.09 -10.18
CA LEU A 80 13.75 16.03 -9.36
C LEU A 80 12.69 16.56 -8.37
N TRP A 81 13.05 17.55 -7.54
CA TRP A 81 12.16 18.02 -6.49
C TRP A 81 11.00 18.88 -7.01
N THR A 82 11.22 19.67 -8.08
CA THR A 82 10.22 20.63 -8.56
C THR A 82 9.24 20.01 -9.57
N HIS A 83 9.71 19.01 -10.35
CA HIS A 83 8.93 18.46 -11.45
C HIS A 83 8.73 16.94 -11.34
N ALA A 84 9.81 16.17 -11.34
CA ALA A 84 9.72 14.71 -11.43
C ALA A 84 9.02 14.06 -10.22
N LEU A 85 9.34 14.45 -9.00
CA LEU A 85 8.76 13.88 -7.80
C LEU A 85 7.25 14.12 -7.66
N PRO A 86 6.72 15.35 -7.84
CA PRO A 86 5.27 15.58 -7.81
C PRO A 86 4.52 14.75 -8.87
N HIS A 87 5.05 14.67 -10.09
CA HIS A 87 4.45 13.86 -11.15
C HIS A 87 4.50 12.36 -10.85
N ALA A 88 5.64 11.86 -10.38
CA ALA A 88 5.81 10.48 -9.98
C ALA A 88 4.86 10.07 -8.83
N LEU A 89 4.69 10.93 -7.83
CA LEU A 89 3.74 10.70 -6.72
C LEU A 89 2.28 10.72 -7.20
N ALA A 90 1.91 11.66 -8.07
CA ALA A 90 0.58 11.72 -8.64
C ALA A 90 0.25 10.44 -9.42
N GLY A 91 1.21 9.91 -10.19
CA GLY A 91 1.07 8.64 -10.91
C GLY A 91 0.92 7.41 -10.00
N LEU A 92 1.41 7.48 -8.76
CA LEU A 92 1.28 6.39 -7.77
C LEU A 92 -0.05 6.41 -6.99
N ALA A 93 -0.77 7.52 -6.95
CA ALA A 93 -1.98 7.65 -6.15
C ALA A 93 -3.05 6.58 -6.47
N PRO A 94 -3.34 6.22 -7.73
CA PRO A 94 -4.26 5.14 -8.05
C PRO A 94 -3.78 3.77 -7.52
N SER A 95 -2.50 3.47 -7.70
CA SER A 95 -1.91 2.21 -7.22
C SER A 95 -1.96 2.09 -5.70
N PHE A 96 -1.83 3.20 -4.98
CA PHE A 96 -1.98 3.24 -3.53
C PHE A 96 -3.38 2.82 -3.08
N LEU A 97 -4.42 3.34 -3.71
CA LEU A 97 -5.80 3.00 -3.39
C LEU A 97 -6.10 1.51 -3.66
N GLN A 98 -5.60 0.99 -4.76
CA GLN A 98 -5.71 -0.44 -5.09
C GLN A 98 -5.02 -1.31 -4.03
N MET A 99 -3.84 -0.91 -3.56
CA MET A 99 -3.14 -1.65 -2.52
C MET A 99 -3.86 -1.64 -1.18
N VAL A 100 -4.52 -0.54 -0.81
CA VAL A 100 -5.36 -0.50 0.40
C VAL A 100 -6.43 -1.59 0.33
N GLY A 101 -7.10 -1.75 -0.81
CA GLY A 101 -8.08 -2.82 -1.02
C GLY A 101 -7.48 -4.22 -0.85
N ILE A 102 -6.33 -4.47 -1.47
CA ILE A 102 -5.64 -5.78 -1.37
C ILE A 102 -5.13 -6.04 0.05
N SER A 103 -4.64 -5.01 0.74
CA SER A 103 -4.12 -5.13 2.11
C SER A 103 -5.19 -5.55 3.11
N LEU A 104 -6.44 -5.14 2.92
CA LEU A 104 -7.55 -5.58 3.76
C LEU A 104 -7.81 -7.08 3.64
N ALA A 105 -7.70 -7.64 2.44
CA ALA A 105 -7.80 -9.08 2.25
C ALA A 105 -6.55 -9.83 2.77
N GLY A 106 -5.37 -9.22 2.63
CA GLY A 106 -4.08 -9.80 3.04
C GLY A 106 -3.78 -9.69 4.54
N SER A 107 -4.49 -8.86 5.28
CA SER A 107 -4.26 -8.66 6.72
C SER A 107 -4.69 -9.84 7.59
N ALA A 108 -5.47 -10.79 7.06
CA ALA A 108 -6.07 -11.90 7.80
C ALA A 108 -5.05 -12.71 8.63
N ILE A 109 -3.90 -13.01 8.06
CA ILE A 109 -2.85 -13.78 8.74
C ILE A 109 -2.23 -12.96 9.87
N VAL A 110 -1.97 -11.67 9.63
CA VAL A 110 -1.40 -10.76 10.64
C VAL A 110 -2.39 -10.54 11.78
N GLU A 111 -3.66 -10.31 11.46
CA GLU A 111 -4.73 -10.21 12.46
C GLU A 111 -4.84 -11.47 13.33
N LYS A 112 -4.70 -12.65 12.72
CA LYS A 112 -4.72 -13.93 13.47
C LYS A 112 -3.50 -14.08 14.37
N ILE A 113 -2.29 -13.77 13.88
CA ILE A 113 -1.04 -13.85 14.67
C ILE A 113 -1.09 -12.91 15.87
N PHE A 114 -1.54 -11.67 15.66
CA PHE A 114 -1.66 -10.67 16.73
C PHE A 114 -2.99 -10.77 17.51
N SER A 115 -3.85 -11.74 17.21
CA SER A 115 -5.19 -11.92 17.82
C SER A 115 -6.01 -10.63 17.83
N LEU A 116 -5.96 -9.88 16.72
CA LEU A 116 -6.72 -8.64 16.56
C LEU A 116 -8.13 -8.95 16.08
N PRO A 117 -9.18 -8.38 16.72
CA PRO A 117 -10.54 -8.55 16.23
C PRO A 117 -10.75 -7.76 14.94
N GLY A 118 -10.66 -8.44 13.80
CA GLY A 118 -10.82 -7.86 12.47
C GLY A 118 -11.56 -8.81 11.52
N LEU A 119 -11.80 -8.36 10.29
CA LEU A 119 -12.47 -9.15 9.27
C LEU A 119 -11.67 -10.38 8.87
N GLY A 120 -10.34 -10.23 8.76
CA GLY A 120 -9.45 -11.33 8.43
C GLY A 120 -9.39 -12.37 9.55
N TYR A 121 -9.36 -11.94 10.80
CA TYR A 121 -9.47 -12.85 11.95
C TYR A 121 -10.79 -13.65 11.90
N SER A 122 -11.90 -12.96 11.67
CA SER A 122 -13.24 -13.58 11.62
C SER A 122 -13.34 -14.60 10.49
N ILE A 123 -12.76 -14.33 9.32
CA ILE A 123 -12.81 -15.28 8.20
C ILE A 123 -12.01 -16.56 8.50
N VAL A 124 -10.83 -16.42 9.12
CA VAL A 124 -9.99 -17.57 9.50
C VAL A 124 -10.72 -18.43 10.55
N ASP A 125 -11.34 -17.81 11.55
CA ASP A 125 -12.11 -18.52 12.55
C ASP A 125 -13.33 -19.22 11.96
N SER A 126 -14.07 -18.55 11.08
CA SER A 126 -15.23 -19.13 10.40
C SER A 126 -14.84 -20.35 9.55
N VAL A 127 -13.66 -20.34 8.92
CA VAL A 127 -13.15 -21.51 8.21
C VAL A 127 -12.86 -22.66 9.17
N LEU A 128 -12.23 -22.38 10.33
CA LEU A 128 -11.92 -23.39 11.33
C LEU A 128 -13.19 -24.01 11.93
N TYR A 129 -14.21 -23.20 12.18
CA TYR A 129 -15.51 -23.67 12.72
C TYR A 129 -16.50 -24.12 11.66
N ARG A 130 -16.11 -24.08 10.36
CA ARG A 130 -16.98 -24.44 9.21
C ARG A 130 -18.27 -23.62 9.14
N ASP A 131 -18.23 -22.36 9.56
CA ASP A 131 -19.36 -21.43 9.48
C ASP A 131 -19.48 -20.90 8.04
N THR A 132 -20.13 -21.68 7.19
CA THR A 132 -20.31 -21.38 5.77
C THR A 132 -21.03 -20.05 5.52
N PRO A 133 -22.12 -19.68 6.20
CA PRO A 133 -22.77 -18.38 6.04
C PRO A 133 -21.85 -17.19 6.30
N MET A 134 -21.05 -17.24 7.37
CA MET A 134 -20.13 -16.17 7.73
C MET A 134 -18.98 -16.05 6.72
N ILE A 135 -18.46 -17.17 6.22
CA ILE A 135 -17.44 -17.17 5.16
C ILE A 135 -17.97 -16.47 3.92
N HIS A 136 -19.16 -16.84 3.44
CA HIS A 136 -19.75 -16.21 2.24
C HIS A 136 -19.99 -14.72 2.43
N ALA A 137 -20.55 -14.31 3.57
CA ALA A 137 -20.81 -12.91 3.87
C ALA A 137 -19.53 -12.08 3.87
N THR A 138 -18.45 -12.58 4.48
CA THR A 138 -17.18 -11.87 4.56
C THR A 138 -16.50 -11.79 3.19
N ILE A 139 -16.51 -12.86 2.42
CA ILE A 139 -15.96 -12.87 1.06
C ILE A 139 -16.70 -11.88 0.16
N LEU A 140 -18.03 -11.86 0.20
CA LEU A 140 -18.84 -10.92 -0.59
C LEU A 140 -18.57 -9.47 -0.17
N PHE A 141 -18.44 -9.20 1.11
CA PHE A 141 -18.10 -7.87 1.61
C PHE A 141 -16.73 -7.42 1.12
N LEU A 142 -15.69 -8.26 1.24
CA LEU A 142 -14.35 -7.95 0.77
C LEU A 142 -14.29 -7.77 -0.75
N ALA A 143 -14.98 -8.63 -1.51
CA ALA A 143 -15.08 -8.50 -2.96
C ALA A 143 -15.74 -7.19 -3.37
N PHE A 144 -16.84 -6.80 -2.74
CA PHE A 144 -17.52 -5.53 -2.99
C PHE A 144 -16.60 -4.33 -2.68
N PHE A 145 -15.89 -4.37 -1.55
CA PHE A 145 -14.95 -3.34 -1.17
C PHE A 145 -13.79 -3.22 -2.18
N LEU A 146 -13.23 -4.35 -2.63
CA LEU A 146 -12.18 -4.39 -3.65
C LEU A 146 -12.66 -3.77 -4.97
N VAL A 147 -13.88 -4.08 -5.41
CA VAL A 147 -14.45 -3.49 -6.63
C VAL A 147 -14.57 -1.97 -6.50
N ILE A 148 -15.00 -1.47 -5.36
CA ILE A 148 -15.07 -0.02 -5.10
C ILE A 148 -13.67 0.60 -5.17
N CYS A 149 -12.68 0.06 -4.47
CA CYS A 149 -11.32 0.56 -4.48
C CYS A 149 -10.72 0.58 -5.89
N ASN A 150 -10.91 -0.49 -6.66
CA ASN A 150 -10.45 -0.57 -8.04
C ASN A 150 -11.14 0.47 -8.94
N THR A 151 -12.47 0.60 -8.82
CA THR A 151 -13.23 1.57 -9.61
C THR A 151 -12.77 3.01 -9.32
N VAL A 152 -12.59 3.36 -8.06
CA VAL A 152 -12.08 4.69 -7.68
C VAL A 152 -10.65 4.89 -8.17
N SER A 153 -9.80 3.87 -8.06
CA SER A 153 -8.44 3.88 -8.60
C SER A 153 -8.43 4.15 -10.11
N ASP A 154 -9.28 3.47 -10.88
CA ASP A 154 -9.38 3.66 -12.33
C ASP A 154 -9.86 5.05 -12.71
N ILE A 155 -10.81 5.61 -11.96
CA ILE A 155 -11.29 6.99 -12.15
C ILE A 155 -10.15 7.99 -11.90
N LEU A 156 -9.42 7.84 -10.79
CA LEU A 156 -8.27 8.67 -10.47
C LEU A 156 -7.20 8.59 -11.57
N GLN A 157 -6.88 7.40 -12.03
CA GLN A 157 -5.90 7.20 -13.10
C GLN A 157 -6.30 7.92 -14.39
N ARG A 158 -7.58 7.85 -14.78
CA ARG A 158 -8.09 8.56 -15.97
C ARG A 158 -8.02 10.08 -15.82
N ILE A 159 -8.28 10.61 -14.60
CA ILE A 159 -8.19 12.05 -14.34
C ILE A 159 -6.74 12.52 -14.46
N PHE A 160 -5.79 11.77 -13.86
CA PHE A 160 -4.37 12.12 -13.94
C PHE A 160 -3.81 12.01 -15.37
N GLN A 161 -4.21 10.98 -16.13
CA GLN A 161 -3.76 10.82 -17.52
C GLN A 161 -4.27 11.94 -18.44
N ARG A 162 -5.50 12.43 -18.25
CA ARG A 162 -6.03 13.54 -19.02
C ARG A 162 -5.26 14.84 -18.78
N GLY A 163 -4.85 15.12 -17.54
CA GLY A 163 -4.03 16.30 -17.23
C GLY A 163 -2.66 16.29 -17.92
N HIS A 164 -2.10 15.11 -18.20
CA HIS A 164 -0.83 14.99 -18.94
C HIS A 164 -1.02 15.23 -20.46
N ALA A 165 -2.12 14.77 -21.04
CA ALA A 165 -2.38 14.95 -22.48
C ALA A 165 -2.67 16.40 -22.85
N GLU A 166 -3.34 17.17 -22.00
CA GLU A 166 -3.64 18.60 -22.25
C GLU A 166 -2.39 19.47 -22.13
N GLY A 167 -1.44 19.13 -21.26
CA GLY A 167 -0.16 19.86 -21.15
C GLY A 167 0.71 19.74 -22.39
N CYS A 168 0.64 18.62 -23.12
CA CYS A 168 1.40 18.40 -24.34
C CYS A 168 0.83 19.15 -25.55
N LEU A 169 -0.49 19.36 -25.63
CA LEU A 169 -1.16 20.07 -26.72
C LEU A 169 -0.98 21.58 -26.65
N LEU A 170 -0.78 22.17 -25.48
CA LEU A 170 -0.53 23.61 -25.31
C LEU A 170 0.88 24.03 -25.71
N TYR A 171 1.81 23.09 -25.90
CA TYR A 171 3.21 23.39 -26.26
C TYR A 171 3.49 23.27 -27.78
N THR A 172 2.50 22.79 -28.57
CA THR A 172 2.63 22.61 -30.03
C THR A 172 1.92 23.69 -30.85
N SER A 173 1.36 24.72 -30.21
CA SER A 173 0.87 25.93 -30.83
C SER A 173 1.80 27.13 -30.47
#